data_3a1926323f69438e493bcc493819f19b
#
_entry.id   3a1926323f69438e493bcc493819f19b
#
_cell.length_a   1.000
_cell.length_b   1.000
_cell.length_c   1.000
_cell.angle_alpha   90.00
_cell.angle_beta   90.00
_cell.angle_gamma   90.00
#
_symmetry.space_group_name_H-M   'P 1'
#
loop_
_entity.id
_entity.type
_entity.pdbx_description
1 polymer ?
#
loop_
_entity_poly.entity_id
_entity_poly.type
_entity_poly.pdbx_seq_one_letter_code
_entity_poly.pdbx_strand_id
1 'polypeptide(L)'
;MAGSIKHEDIPKVESRNNDIQVITRADDIMNAIAESPSGLSLSKISELTEISRSSVHRIVVALCSKEYLRASDSGYQLGPALLRLANLESSGFETRIRPYLVKLSKTLNETVDLSHLAGESITVIDQVVALRRLRAVSSIGATFPLHVIAPGKAILAALAPSKAERLLPPELKKYTPSTIASFSDLERELKKIRKSGIAFDREEFSEGVCSIGMAFKGPTGGWLAVSIPVPAQRFYGNEEHLALALSETIQEITKDNF
;
A
#
# COMPACT_ATOMS: atom_id res chain seq x y z
N MET A 1 -10.53 -10.92 33.33
CA MET A 1 -9.24 -11.57 33.05
C MET A 1 -9.23 -11.92 31.57
N ALA A 2 -8.61 -11.10 30.73
CA ALA A 2 -8.46 -11.37 29.31
C ALA A 2 -7.11 -12.05 29.09
N GLY A 3 -7.14 -13.32 28.63
CA GLY A 3 -5.95 -14.11 28.35
C GLY A 3 -5.24 -13.56 27.12
N SER A 4 -4.00 -13.14 27.27
CA SER A 4 -3.11 -12.74 26.19
C SER A 4 -2.72 -13.99 25.39
N ILE A 5 -3.09 -14.05 24.12
CA ILE A 5 -2.64 -15.09 23.20
C ILE A 5 -1.16 -14.81 22.90
N LYS A 6 -0.29 -15.73 23.29
CA LYS A 6 1.14 -15.63 23.02
C LYS A 6 1.41 -15.95 21.54
N HIS A 7 2.34 -15.23 20.92
CA HIS A 7 2.75 -15.37 19.51
C HIS A 7 3.31 -16.76 19.12
N GLU A 8 3.44 -17.68 20.06
CA GLU A 8 3.97 -19.04 19.86
C GLU A 8 2.91 -20.08 19.45
N ASP A 9 1.62 -19.74 19.49
CA ASP A 9 0.52 -20.67 19.21
C ASP A 9 -0.02 -20.62 17.77
N ILE A 10 0.72 -20.01 16.83
CA ILE A 10 0.36 -20.11 15.40
C ILE A 10 0.88 -21.46 14.89
N PRO A 11 0.02 -22.42 14.59
CA PRO A 11 0.46 -23.72 14.09
C PRO A 11 1.22 -23.53 12.79
N LYS A 12 2.43 -24.10 12.68
CA LYS A 12 3.13 -24.25 11.40
C LYS A 12 2.25 -25.10 10.51
N VAL A 13 1.62 -24.45 9.52
CA VAL A 13 0.75 -25.10 8.55
C VAL A 13 1.63 -25.98 7.65
N GLU A 14 1.68 -27.28 7.95
CA GLU A 14 2.09 -28.27 6.94
C GLU A 14 0.99 -28.31 5.87
N SER A 15 1.33 -27.83 4.68
CA SER A 15 0.40 -27.63 3.57
C SER A 15 -0.24 -28.96 3.12
N ARG A 16 -1.50 -29.16 3.44
CA ARG A 16 -2.38 -30.00 2.64
C ARG A 16 -2.80 -29.19 1.41
N ASN A 17 -2.27 -29.54 0.27
CA ASN A 17 -2.36 -28.81 -1.01
C ASN A 17 -3.79 -28.42 -1.48
N ASN A 18 -4.86 -28.92 -0.87
CA ASN A 18 -6.23 -28.71 -1.31
C ASN A 18 -6.95 -27.53 -0.65
N ASP A 19 -6.65 -27.22 0.62
CA ASP A 19 -7.32 -26.11 1.35
C ASP A 19 -6.79 -24.75 0.91
N ILE A 20 -5.52 -24.68 0.59
CA ILE A 20 -4.85 -23.46 0.11
C ILE A 20 -5.38 -23.03 -1.27
N GLN A 21 -5.66 -23.98 -2.16
CA GLN A 21 -6.18 -23.68 -3.51
C GLN A 21 -7.55 -22.97 -3.49
N VAL A 22 -8.43 -23.29 -2.55
CA VAL A 22 -9.75 -22.65 -2.48
C VAL A 22 -9.61 -21.18 -2.07
N ILE A 23 -8.72 -20.88 -1.13
CA ILE A 23 -8.46 -19.49 -0.69
C ILE A 23 -7.83 -18.68 -1.83
N THR A 24 -6.81 -19.23 -2.50
CA THR A 24 -6.17 -18.60 -3.65
C THR A 24 -7.20 -18.29 -4.76
N ARG A 25 -8.03 -19.26 -5.10
CA ARG A 25 -9.08 -19.07 -6.12
C ARG A 25 -10.14 -18.04 -5.69
N ALA A 26 -10.48 -17.97 -4.41
CA ALA A 26 -11.41 -16.97 -3.90
C ALA A 26 -10.79 -15.56 -4.00
N ASP A 27 -9.50 -15.42 -3.69
CA ASP A 27 -8.73 -14.19 -3.84
C ASP A 27 -8.68 -13.74 -5.30
N ASP A 28 -8.30 -14.63 -6.24
CA ASP A 28 -8.27 -14.35 -7.68
C ASP A 28 -9.63 -13.84 -8.20
N ILE A 29 -10.73 -14.48 -7.77
CA ILE A 29 -12.10 -14.09 -8.14
C ILE A 29 -12.44 -12.70 -7.59
N MET A 30 -12.14 -12.41 -6.33
CA MET A 30 -12.42 -11.12 -5.72
C MET A 30 -11.59 -10.00 -6.37
N ASN A 31 -10.33 -10.24 -6.68
CA ASN A 31 -9.46 -9.29 -7.37
C ASN A 31 -9.95 -8.99 -8.78
N ALA A 32 -10.33 -10.01 -9.58
CA ALA A 32 -10.90 -9.81 -10.89
C ALA A 32 -12.19 -8.94 -10.85
N ILE A 33 -13.03 -9.16 -9.84
CA ILE A 33 -14.26 -8.36 -9.65
C ILE A 33 -13.94 -6.93 -9.21
N ALA A 34 -12.91 -6.73 -8.37
CA ALA A 34 -12.48 -5.41 -7.90
C ALA A 34 -12.03 -4.50 -9.04
N GLU A 35 -11.37 -5.06 -10.08
CA GLU A 35 -10.95 -4.33 -11.27
C GLU A 35 -12.12 -3.92 -12.20
N SER A 36 -13.33 -4.40 -11.92
CA SER A 36 -14.53 -4.14 -12.74
C SER A 36 -15.69 -3.61 -11.88
N PRO A 37 -15.71 -2.31 -11.54
CA PRO A 37 -16.75 -1.72 -10.66
C PRO A 37 -18.19 -1.90 -11.14
N SER A 38 -18.38 -2.08 -12.45
CA SER A 38 -19.70 -2.37 -13.02
C SER A 38 -20.22 -3.79 -12.74
N GLY A 39 -19.35 -4.69 -12.26
CA GLY A 39 -19.65 -6.09 -12.00
C GLY A 39 -19.22 -7.03 -13.15
N LEU A 40 -19.03 -8.31 -12.82
CA LEU A 40 -18.61 -9.36 -13.76
C LEU A 40 -19.58 -10.55 -13.75
N SER A 41 -19.88 -11.09 -14.94
CA SER A 41 -20.60 -12.36 -15.08
C SER A 41 -19.71 -13.55 -14.72
N LEU A 42 -20.31 -14.70 -14.32
CA LEU A 42 -19.58 -15.94 -14.04
C LEU A 42 -18.67 -16.39 -15.21
N SER A 43 -19.11 -16.17 -16.44
CA SER A 43 -18.34 -16.53 -17.63
C SER A 43 -17.09 -15.67 -17.76
N LYS A 44 -17.23 -14.35 -17.50
CA LYS A 44 -16.09 -13.41 -17.59
C LYS A 44 -15.09 -13.62 -16.44
N ILE A 45 -15.57 -13.94 -15.23
CA ILE A 45 -14.72 -14.31 -14.10
C ILE A 45 -13.93 -15.58 -14.45
N SER A 46 -14.58 -16.62 -15.01
CA SER A 46 -13.92 -17.86 -15.42
C SER A 46 -12.84 -17.63 -16.48
N GLU A 47 -13.09 -16.74 -17.44
CA GLU A 47 -12.14 -16.34 -18.47
C GLU A 47 -10.92 -15.63 -17.88
N LEU A 48 -11.15 -14.65 -17.00
CA LEU A 48 -10.06 -13.83 -16.42
C LEU A 48 -9.20 -14.59 -15.42
N THR A 49 -9.78 -15.53 -14.67
CA THR A 49 -9.08 -16.28 -13.61
C THR A 49 -8.58 -17.65 -14.06
N GLU A 50 -8.91 -18.08 -15.28
CA GLU A 50 -8.64 -19.44 -15.79
C GLU A 50 -9.19 -20.58 -14.91
N ILE A 51 -10.13 -20.25 -14.00
CA ILE A 51 -10.81 -21.22 -13.13
C ILE A 51 -12.07 -21.74 -13.86
N SER A 52 -12.29 -23.07 -13.78
CA SER A 52 -13.47 -23.67 -14.39
C SER A 52 -14.77 -23.01 -13.91
N ARG A 53 -15.74 -22.79 -14.82
CA ARG A 53 -17.01 -22.13 -14.52
C ARG A 53 -17.78 -22.75 -13.35
N SER A 54 -17.71 -24.08 -13.20
CA SER A 54 -18.32 -24.79 -12.08
C SER A 54 -17.66 -24.46 -10.74
N SER A 55 -16.33 -24.33 -10.72
CA SER A 55 -15.58 -23.91 -9.52
C SER A 55 -15.84 -22.46 -9.18
N VAL A 56 -15.81 -21.55 -10.18
CA VAL A 56 -16.17 -20.15 -10.00
C VAL A 56 -17.57 -20.03 -9.40
N HIS A 57 -18.57 -20.72 -9.95
CA HIS A 57 -19.94 -20.69 -9.43
C HIS A 57 -20.02 -21.09 -7.95
N ARG A 58 -19.38 -22.20 -7.57
CA ARG A 58 -19.37 -22.69 -6.18
C ARG A 58 -18.72 -21.67 -5.22
N ILE A 59 -17.59 -21.09 -5.62
CA ILE A 59 -16.86 -20.11 -4.80
C ILE A 59 -17.65 -18.80 -4.70
N VAL A 60 -18.19 -18.30 -5.81
CA VAL A 60 -19.02 -17.07 -5.84
C VAL A 60 -20.25 -17.23 -4.95
N VAL A 61 -20.97 -18.37 -5.01
CA VAL A 61 -22.12 -18.65 -4.14
C VAL A 61 -21.69 -18.63 -2.67
N ALA A 62 -20.58 -19.25 -2.33
CA ALA A 62 -20.04 -19.23 -0.96
C ALA A 62 -19.66 -17.82 -0.50
N LEU A 63 -19.01 -17.02 -1.36
CA LEU A 63 -18.66 -15.63 -1.06
C LEU A 63 -19.89 -14.74 -0.93
N CYS A 64 -20.94 -14.94 -1.76
CA CYS A 64 -22.21 -14.24 -1.63
C CYS A 64 -22.93 -14.59 -0.31
N SER A 65 -22.91 -15.87 0.11
CA SER A 65 -23.53 -16.29 1.38
C SER A 65 -22.89 -15.64 2.61
N LYS A 66 -21.64 -15.17 2.48
CA LYS A 66 -20.88 -14.43 3.51
C LYS A 66 -20.83 -12.92 3.25
N GLU A 67 -21.57 -12.45 2.28
CA GLU A 67 -21.62 -11.03 1.87
C GLU A 67 -20.24 -10.43 1.43
N TYR A 68 -19.27 -11.26 1.09
CA TYR A 68 -18.02 -10.81 0.44
C TYR A 68 -18.26 -10.38 -1.01
N LEU A 69 -19.24 -11.00 -1.67
CA LEU A 69 -19.75 -10.61 -2.97
C LEU A 69 -21.26 -10.35 -2.88
N ARG A 70 -21.78 -9.61 -3.84
CA ARG A 70 -23.21 -9.40 -4.05
C ARG A 70 -23.55 -9.57 -5.54
N ALA A 71 -24.72 -10.09 -5.83
CA ALA A 71 -25.26 -10.10 -7.18
C ALA A 71 -25.85 -8.72 -7.53
N SER A 72 -25.69 -8.31 -8.78
CA SER A 72 -26.27 -7.11 -9.38
C SER A 72 -26.78 -7.44 -10.79
N ASP A 73 -27.53 -6.52 -11.42
CA ASP A 73 -28.04 -6.70 -12.78
C ASP A 73 -26.93 -6.91 -13.82
N SER A 74 -25.74 -6.37 -13.58
CA SER A 74 -24.56 -6.50 -14.44
C SER A 74 -23.63 -7.68 -14.07
N GLY A 75 -23.96 -8.46 -13.04
CA GLY A 75 -23.17 -9.60 -12.56
C GLY A 75 -22.83 -9.52 -11.09
N TYR A 76 -21.64 -9.97 -10.71
CA TYR A 76 -21.19 -9.99 -9.32
C TYR A 76 -20.28 -8.81 -9.02
N GLN A 77 -20.46 -8.20 -7.85
CA GLN A 77 -19.69 -7.07 -7.33
C GLN A 77 -19.17 -7.40 -5.93
N LEU A 78 -18.16 -6.64 -5.45
CA LEU A 78 -17.70 -6.72 -4.06
C LEU A 78 -18.85 -6.40 -3.10
N GLY A 79 -18.95 -7.15 -2.01
CA GLY A 79 -20.02 -7.08 -1.04
C GLY A 79 -19.64 -6.29 0.23
N PRO A 80 -20.65 -5.96 1.06
CA PRO A 80 -20.46 -5.11 2.26
C PRO A 80 -19.62 -5.74 3.38
N ALA A 81 -19.43 -7.07 3.39
CA ALA A 81 -18.60 -7.73 4.39
C ALA A 81 -17.14 -7.25 4.35
N LEU A 82 -16.61 -6.95 3.16
CA LEU A 82 -15.25 -6.43 2.99
C LEU A 82 -15.09 -5.06 3.66
N LEU A 83 -16.08 -4.17 3.50
CA LEU A 83 -16.07 -2.86 4.16
C LEU A 83 -16.18 -3.00 5.69
N ARG A 84 -17.02 -3.94 6.18
CA ARG A 84 -17.13 -4.20 7.63
C ARG A 84 -15.78 -4.67 8.21
N LEU A 85 -15.10 -5.60 7.54
CA LEU A 85 -13.82 -6.11 8.01
C LEU A 85 -12.72 -5.04 7.94
N ALA A 86 -12.64 -4.29 6.84
CA ALA A 86 -11.71 -3.18 6.72
C ALA A 86 -11.93 -2.12 7.82
N ASN A 87 -13.18 -1.76 8.11
CA ASN A 87 -13.51 -0.80 9.16
C ASN A 87 -13.20 -1.30 10.58
N LEU A 88 -13.23 -2.62 10.84
CA LEU A 88 -12.87 -3.18 12.14
C LEU A 88 -11.35 -3.11 12.38
N GLU A 89 -10.54 -3.27 11.34
CA GLU A 89 -9.09 -3.23 11.42
C GLU A 89 -8.55 -1.79 11.37
N SER A 90 -9.11 -0.94 10.49
CA SER A 90 -8.69 0.45 10.30
C SER A 90 -9.19 1.42 11.37
N SER A 91 -10.24 1.08 12.10
CA SER A 91 -10.95 2.02 13.00
C SER A 91 -10.14 2.51 14.21
N GLY A 92 -8.99 1.89 14.52
CA GLY A 92 -8.15 2.29 15.66
C GLY A 92 -6.96 3.16 15.25
N PHE A 93 -6.13 2.67 14.34
CA PHE A 93 -4.82 3.26 14.06
C PHE A 93 -4.87 4.39 13.04
N GLU A 94 -5.51 4.19 11.88
CA GLU A 94 -5.63 5.23 10.84
C GLU A 94 -6.36 6.46 11.36
N THR A 95 -7.43 6.26 12.14
CA THR A 95 -8.17 7.36 12.78
C THR A 95 -7.27 8.17 13.72
N ARG A 96 -6.33 7.53 14.41
CA ARG A 96 -5.39 8.21 15.33
C ARG A 96 -4.26 8.92 14.59
N ILE A 97 -3.79 8.39 13.46
CA ILE A 97 -2.75 9.03 12.62
C ILE A 97 -3.31 10.20 11.82
N ARG A 98 -4.54 10.12 11.34
CA ARG A 98 -5.13 11.12 10.45
C ARG A 98 -4.99 12.59 10.91
N PRO A 99 -5.11 12.95 12.21
CA PRO A 99 -4.87 14.32 12.66
C PRO A 99 -3.46 14.84 12.33
N TYR A 100 -2.43 13.99 12.41
CA TYR A 100 -1.04 14.34 12.07
C TYR A 100 -0.89 14.57 10.56
N LEU A 101 -1.50 13.72 9.73
CA LEU A 101 -1.50 13.90 8.27
C LEU A 101 -2.21 15.21 7.88
N VAL A 102 -3.34 15.52 8.53
CA VAL A 102 -4.08 16.78 8.31
C VAL A 102 -3.25 17.99 8.73
N LYS A 103 -2.56 17.93 9.88
CA LYS A 103 -1.65 18.98 10.35
C LYS A 103 -0.53 19.20 9.33
N LEU A 104 0.13 18.15 8.91
CA LEU A 104 1.23 18.19 7.93
C LEU A 104 0.76 18.76 6.59
N SER A 105 -0.36 18.26 6.05
CA SER A 105 -0.92 18.75 4.80
C SER A 105 -1.29 20.25 4.86
N LYS A 106 -1.87 20.72 5.98
CA LYS A 106 -2.19 22.14 6.17
C LYS A 106 -0.93 23.00 6.26
N THR A 107 0.08 22.56 6.99
CA THR A 107 1.36 23.27 7.17
C THR A 107 2.06 23.50 5.84
N LEU A 108 2.13 22.45 5.01
CA LEU A 108 2.84 22.50 3.73
C LEU A 108 1.94 22.93 2.57
N ASN A 109 0.62 22.84 2.74
CA ASN A 109 -0.38 22.98 1.69
C ASN A 109 -0.10 22.03 0.51
N GLU A 110 0.35 20.80 0.81
CA GLU A 110 0.59 19.72 -0.14
C GLU A 110 -0.19 18.46 0.27
N THR A 111 -0.42 17.57 -0.69
CA THR A 111 -1.04 16.26 -0.42
C THR A 111 -0.12 15.43 0.47
N VAL A 112 -0.72 14.69 1.40
CA VAL A 112 -0.02 13.75 2.28
C VAL A 112 -0.69 12.39 2.18
N ASP A 113 0.10 11.37 1.91
CA ASP A 113 -0.35 9.98 1.79
C ASP A 113 0.18 9.15 2.95
N LEU A 114 -0.66 8.28 3.49
CA LEU A 114 -0.26 7.16 4.34
C LEU A 114 -0.33 5.88 3.51
N SER A 115 0.75 5.12 3.53
CA SER A 115 0.87 3.87 2.77
C SER A 115 1.38 2.74 3.64
N HIS A 116 1.06 1.49 3.26
CA HIS A 116 1.59 0.30 3.88
C HIS A 116 2.32 -0.59 2.87
N LEU A 117 3.22 -1.43 3.39
CA LEU A 117 3.83 -2.51 2.60
C LEU A 117 2.81 -3.65 2.44
N ALA A 118 2.41 -3.92 1.21
CA ALA A 118 1.50 -5.00 0.83
C ALA A 118 2.21 -5.95 -0.15
N GLY A 119 2.70 -7.09 0.34
CA GLY A 119 3.50 -7.99 -0.48
C GLY A 119 4.75 -7.29 -1.04
N GLU A 120 4.87 -7.23 -2.36
CA GLU A 120 6.00 -6.63 -3.09
C GLU A 120 5.71 -5.19 -3.56
N SER A 121 4.68 -4.54 -3.02
CA SER A 121 4.22 -3.21 -3.41
C SER A 121 3.89 -2.33 -2.22
N ILE A 122 3.75 -1.04 -2.47
CA ILE A 122 3.17 -0.06 -1.55
C ILE A 122 1.71 0.16 -1.95
N THR A 123 0.82 0.16 -0.95
CA THR A 123 -0.59 0.53 -1.12
C THR A 123 -0.91 1.77 -0.31
N VAL A 124 -1.54 2.76 -0.93
CA VAL A 124 -2.05 3.96 -0.24
C VAL A 124 -3.31 3.59 0.54
N ILE A 125 -3.31 3.81 1.86
CA ILE A 125 -4.42 3.46 2.76
C ILE A 125 -5.18 4.68 3.28
N ASP A 126 -4.53 5.84 3.37
CA ASP A 126 -5.19 7.12 3.68
C ASP A 126 -4.52 8.28 2.93
N GLN A 127 -5.27 9.34 2.69
CA GLN A 127 -4.81 10.50 1.96
C GLN A 127 -5.48 11.77 2.47
N VAL A 128 -4.68 12.82 2.63
CA VAL A 128 -5.15 14.19 2.85
C VAL A 128 -4.77 15.03 1.63
N VAL A 129 -5.75 15.35 0.80
CA VAL A 129 -5.54 16.06 -0.46
C VAL A 129 -5.36 17.55 -0.21
N ALA A 130 -4.32 18.15 -0.79
CA ALA A 130 -4.08 19.60 -0.75
C ALA A 130 -5.22 20.40 -1.41
N LEU A 131 -5.44 21.62 -0.92
CA LEU A 131 -6.46 22.52 -1.49
C LEU A 131 -5.98 23.28 -2.74
N ARG A 132 -4.72 23.11 -3.16
CA ARG A 132 -4.15 23.77 -4.34
C ARG A 132 -4.80 23.27 -5.63
N ARG A 133 -4.95 24.14 -6.62
CA ARG A 133 -5.43 23.77 -7.97
C ARG A 133 -4.46 22.77 -8.63
N LEU A 134 -3.17 23.13 -8.70
CA LEU A 134 -2.12 22.19 -9.14
C LEU A 134 -1.60 21.45 -7.91
N ARG A 135 -1.85 20.17 -7.84
CA ARG A 135 -1.41 19.27 -6.78
C ARG A 135 -1.12 17.87 -7.33
N ALA A 136 -0.18 17.18 -6.75
CA ALA A 136 0.00 15.76 -6.98
C ALA A 136 -0.98 14.99 -6.09
N VAL A 137 -1.65 13.99 -6.63
CA VAL A 137 -2.68 13.20 -5.93
C VAL A 137 -2.53 11.74 -6.32
N SER A 138 -2.43 10.88 -5.32
CA SER A 138 -2.61 9.44 -5.46
C SER A 138 -4.11 9.10 -5.29
N SER A 139 -4.45 7.83 -5.25
CA SER A 139 -5.79 7.37 -4.86
C SER A 139 -5.67 6.37 -3.73
N ILE A 140 -6.59 6.39 -2.77
CA ILE A 140 -6.67 5.34 -1.75
C ILE A 140 -6.90 4.00 -2.47
N GLY A 141 -6.12 2.98 -2.11
CA GLY A 141 -6.08 1.68 -2.79
C GLY A 141 -5.10 1.60 -3.96
N ALA A 142 -4.53 2.72 -4.43
CA ALA A 142 -3.50 2.67 -5.47
C ALA A 142 -2.24 1.96 -4.97
N THR A 143 -1.66 1.15 -5.85
CA THR A 143 -0.44 0.38 -5.58
C THR A 143 0.72 0.84 -6.45
N PHE A 144 1.92 0.83 -5.88
CA PHE A 144 3.12 1.29 -6.58
C PHE A 144 4.30 0.35 -6.33
N PRO A 145 5.21 0.20 -7.30
CA PRO A 145 6.45 -0.54 -7.11
C PRO A 145 7.36 0.13 -6.06
N LEU A 146 8.04 -0.69 -5.26
CA LEU A 146 8.85 -0.23 -4.13
C LEU A 146 10.04 0.65 -4.52
N HIS A 147 10.65 0.41 -5.70
CA HIS A 147 11.92 1.03 -6.07
C HIS A 147 11.81 2.44 -6.66
N VAL A 148 10.60 2.89 -7.06
CA VAL A 148 10.42 4.14 -7.83
C VAL A 148 9.76 5.27 -7.08
N ILE A 149 9.17 5.00 -5.91
CA ILE A 149 8.50 6.02 -5.10
C ILE A 149 9.14 6.19 -3.74
N ALA A 150 9.08 7.38 -3.19
CA ALA A 150 9.71 7.70 -1.90
C ALA A 150 9.26 6.76 -0.76
N PRO A 151 7.96 6.50 -0.51
CA PRO A 151 7.54 5.62 0.57
C PRO A 151 8.03 4.17 0.39
N GLY A 152 8.11 3.68 -0.84
CA GLY A 152 8.64 2.35 -1.16
C GLY A 152 10.14 2.24 -0.83
N LYS A 153 10.94 3.19 -1.29
CA LYS A 153 12.38 3.24 -1.00
C LYS A 153 12.65 3.43 0.50
N ALA A 154 11.83 4.21 1.21
CA ALA A 154 11.93 4.38 2.66
C ALA A 154 11.74 3.04 3.39
N ILE A 155 10.73 2.25 3.01
CA ILE A 155 10.48 0.92 3.60
C ILE A 155 11.59 -0.05 3.23
N LEU A 156 12.03 -0.11 1.95
CA LEU A 156 13.15 -0.97 1.55
C LEU A 156 14.42 -0.66 2.36
N ALA A 157 14.70 0.61 2.61
CA ALA A 157 15.85 1.03 3.42
C ALA A 157 15.74 0.61 4.89
N ALA A 158 14.52 0.59 5.45
CA ALA A 158 14.25 0.20 6.82
C ALA A 158 14.28 -1.32 7.05
N LEU A 159 14.18 -2.12 6.00
CA LEU A 159 14.27 -3.57 6.05
C LEU A 159 15.72 -4.05 6.10
N ALA A 160 15.95 -5.27 6.63
CA ALA A 160 17.22 -5.96 6.47
C ALA A 160 17.48 -6.18 4.95
N PRO A 161 18.73 -6.03 4.47
CA PRO A 161 19.04 -6.09 3.04
C PRO A 161 18.50 -7.34 2.33
N SER A 162 18.65 -8.52 2.95
CA SER A 162 18.14 -9.78 2.39
C SER A 162 16.61 -9.84 2.30
N LYS A 163 15.89 -9.09 3.13
CA LYS A 163 14.44 -8.99 3.07
C LYS A 163 14.00 -7.98 2.01
N ALA A 164 14.70 -6.86 1.91
CA ALA A 164 14.46 -5.86 0.87
C ALA A 164 14.66 -6.45 -0.55
N GLU A 165 15.75 -7.22 -0.74
CA GLU A 165 16.04 -7.89 -2.02
C GLU A 165 14.94 -8.85 -2.46
N ARG A 166 14.36 -9.62 -1.53
CA ARG A 166 13.26 -10.57 -1.82
C ARG A 166 11.95 -9.90 -2.23
N LEU A 167 11.78 -8.62 -1.93
CA LEU A 167 10.60 -7.84 -2.30
C LEU A 167 10.76 -7.12 -3.64
N LEU A 168 11.92 -7.21 -4.27
CA LEU A 168 12.19 -6.58 -5.55
C LEU A 168 11.99 -7.59 -6.68
N PRO A 169 11.43 -7.16 -7.83
CA PRO A 169 11.31 -8.01 -9.00
C PRO A 169 12.70 -8.37 -9.56
N PRO A 170 12.81 -9.42 -10.38
CA PRO A 170 14.07 -9.80 -11.01
C PRO A 170 14.71 -8.70 -11.88
N GLU A 171 13.89 -7.78 -12.40
CA GLU A 171 14.29 -6.62 -13.20
C GLU A 171 13.55 -5.37 -12.71
N LEU A 172 14.29 -4.29 -12.48
CA LEU A 172 13.72 -3.00 -12.08
C LEU A 172 13.18 -2.27 -13.32
N LYS A 173 11.87 -2.20 -13.43
CA LYS A 173 11.19 -1.53 -14.54
C LYS A 173 11.52 -0.03 -14.54
N LYS A 174 11.91 0.50 -15.68
CA LYS A 174 12.11 1.93 -15.92
C LYS A 174 10.80 2.59 -16.32
N TYR A 175 10.41 3.66 -15.64
CA TYR A 175 9.17 4.42 -15.87
C TYR A 175 9.45 5.77 -16.52
N THR A 176 10.56 6.43 -16.13
CA THR A 176 11.00 7.72 -16.64
C THR A 176 12.52 7.68 -16.91
N PRO A 177 13.10 8.69 -17.56
CA PRO A 177 14.55 8.81 -17.66
C PRO A 177 15.27 8.82 -16.30
N SER A 178 14.62 9.34 -15.25
CA SER A 178 15.16 9.46 -13.88
C SER A 178 15.02 8.18 -13.04
N THR A 179 14.29 7.18 -13.50
CA THR A 179 14.09 5.93 -12.74
C THR A 179 15.40 5.23 -12.42
N ILE A 180 15.61 4.87 -11.17
CA ILE A 180 16.69 3.96 -10.75
C ILE A 180 16.34 2.55 -11.24
N ALA A 181 17.00 2.11 -12.31
CA ALA A 181 16.74 0.85 -12.99
C ALA A 181 17.83 -0.20 -12.78
N SER A 182 18.85 0.06 -11.94
CA SER A 182 19.88 -0.92 -11.59
C SER A 182 19.87 -1.22 -10.09
N PHE A 183 20.06 -2.49 -9.71
CA PHE A 183 20.16 -2.89 -8.30
C PHE A 183 21.32 -2.22 -7.58
N SER A 184 22.47 -2.00 -8.26
CA SER A 184 23.62 -1.34 -7.67
C SER A 184 23.34 0.13 -7.34
N ASP A 185 22.59 0.83 -8.17
CA ASP A 185 22.19 2.22 -7.94
C ASP A 185 21.14 2.31 -6.85
N LEU A 186 20.15 1.40 -6.86
CA LEU A 186 19.16 1.30 -5.82
C LEU A 186 19.82 1.03 -4.45
N GLU A 187 20.78 0.10 -4.36
CA GLU A 187 21.50 -0.19 -3.13
C GLU A 187 22.28 1.03 -2.62
N ARG A 188 22.89 1.82 -3.51
CA ARG A 188 23.55 3.08 -3.14
C ARG A 188 22.55 4.10 -2.59
N GLU A 189 21.38 4.20 -3.19
CA GLU A 189 20.33 5.09 -2.73
C GLU A 189 19.76 4.63 -1.37
N LEU A 190 19.47 3.34 -1.21
CA LEU A 190 18.99 2.79 0.05
C LEU A 190 20.00 2.99 1.20
N LYS A 191 21.33 2.94 0.93
CA LYS A 191 22.36 3.27 1.93
C LYS A 191 22.28 4.72 2.40
N LYS A 192 21.99 5.67 1.51
CA LYS A 192 21.78 7.08 1.89
C LYS A 192 20.52 7.23 2.74
N ILE A 193 19.42 6.58 2.32
CA ILE A 193 18.14 6.62 3.04
C ILE A 193 18.28 6.01 4.45
N ARG A 194 19.03 4.91 4.61
CA ARG A 194 19.32 4.33 5.95
C ARG A 194 20.00 5.31 6.91
N LYS A 195 20.83 6.22 6.39
CA LYS A 195 21.53 7.23 7.20
C LYS A 195 20.65 8.41 7.57
N SER A 196 19.81 8.88 6.62
CA SER A 196 18.97 10.07 6.80
C SER A 196 17.60 9.75 7.36
N GLY A 197 17.08 8.53 7.16
CA GLY A 197 15.70 8.14 7.38
C GLY A 197 14.73 8.63 6.30
N ILE A 198 15.20 9.43 5.33
CA ILE A 198 14.38 10.15 4.36
C ILE A 198 14.65 9.63 2.96
N ALA A 199 13.61 9.28 2.23
CA ALA A 199 13.66 8.90 0.83
C ALA A 199 13.06 10.01 -0.04
N PHE A 200 13.62 10.16 -1.23
CA PHE A 200 13.11 11.07 -2.26
C PHE A 200 12.78 10.29 -3.53
N ASP A 201 11.70 10.64 -4.18
CA ASP A 201 11.41 10.31 -5.57
C ASP A 201 11.54 11.62 -6.37
N ARG A 202 12.48 11.65 -7.30
CA ARG A 202 12.77 12.81 -8.15
C ARG A 202 12.35 12.52 -9.57
N GLU A 203 11.03 12.48 -9.79
CA GLU A 203 10.44 12.15 -11.09
C GLU A 203 10.79 10.71 -11.56
N GLU A 204 11.02 9.79 -10.61
CA GLU A 204 11.40 8.42 -10.91
C GLU A 204 10.22 7.56 -11.38
N PHE A 205 9.01 7.84 -10.89
CA PHE A 205 7.78 7.16 -11.30
C PHE A 205 7.02 7.92 -12.39
N SER A 206 6.92 9.25 -12.27
CA SER A 206 6.19 10.11 -13.22
C SER A 206 6.90 11.43 -13.41
N GLU A 207 7.12 11.84 -14.64
CA GLU A 207 7.64 13.17 -14.96
C GLU A 207 6.72 14.26 -14.40
N GLY A 208 7.28 15.33 -13.88
CA GLY A 208 6.57 16.45 -13.27
C GLY A 208 6.09 16.19 -11.83
N VAL A 209 6.27 15.00 -11.28
CA VAL A 209 5.89 14.64 -9.90
C VAL A 209 7.11 14.12 -9.14
N CYS A 210 7.38 14.75 -8.01
CA CYS A 210 8.35 14.27 -7.02
C CYS A 210 7.63 13.84 -5.74
N SER A 211 8.31 13.11 -4.89
CA SER A 211 7.81 12.85 -3.55
C SER A 211 8.94 12.72 -2.53
N ILE A 212 8.60 12.96 -1.26
CA ILE A 212 9.43 12.66 -0.11
C ILE A 212 8.69 11.68 0.79
N GLY A 213 9.40 10.75 1.44
CA GLY A 213 8.78 9.73 2.28
C GLY A 213 9.65 9.28 3.42
N MET A 214 9.04 8.90 4.53
CA MET A 214 9.67 8.26 5.69
C MET A 214 8.87 7.03 6.12
N ALA A 215 9.57 5.97 6.50
CA ALA A 215 8.98 4.72 6.97
C ALA A 215 9.01 4.64 8.50
N PHE A 216 8.01 3.98 9.07
CA PHE A 216 7.93 3.68 10.48
C PHE A 216 7.17 2.37 10.73
N LYS A 217 7.26 1.85 11.94
CA LYS A 217 6.55 0.63 12.37
C LYS A 217 5.16 0.97 12.85
N GLY A 218 4.15 0.32 12.30
CA GLY A 218 2.80 0.34 12.85
C GLY A 218 2.66 -0.50 14.12
N PRO A 219 1.54 -0.42 14.84
CA PRO A 219 1.32 -1.10 16.12
C PRO A 219 1.34 -2.63 15.99
N THR A 220 0.94 -3.17 14.85
CA THR A 220 1.00 -4.61 14.56
C THR A 220 2.36 -5.09 14.04
N GLY A 221 3.37 -4.20 14.02
CA GLY A 221 4.70 -4.48 13.51
C GLY A 221 4.87 -4.41 12.00
N GLY A 222 3.78 -4.14 11.26
CA GLY A 222 3.80 -3.87 9.82
C GLY A 222 4.56 -2.58 9.48
N TRP A 223 5.12 -2.49 8.27
CA TRP A 223 5.77 -1.28 7.79
C TRP A 223 4.77 -0.33 7.14
N LEU A 224 4.80 0.91 7.59
CA LEU A 224 4.04 2.04 7.10
C LEU A 224 4.98 3.13 6.60
N ALA A 225 4.49 4.01 5.76
CA ALA A 225 5.20 5.21 5.35
C ALA A 225 4.23 6.39 5.20
N VAL A 226 4.65 7.56 5.65
CA VAL A 226 4.04 8.83 5.26
C VAL A 226 4.85 9.41 4.12
N SER A 227 4.16 9.91 3.11
CA SER A 227 4.80 10.59 1.97
C SER A 227 4.05 11.84 1.55
N ILE A 228 4.77 12.74 0.90
CA ILE A 228 4.28 14.03 0.40
C ILE A 228 4.58 14.06 -1.09
N PRO A 229 3.62 13.72 -1.97
CA PRO A 229 3.74 13.93 -3.39
C PRO A 229 3.61 15.43 -3.72
N VAL A 230 4.53 15.96 -4.52
CA VAL A 230 4.63 17.39 -4.83
C VAL A 230 4.93 17.56 -6.33
N PRO A 231 4.29 18.49 -7.05
CA PRO A 231 4.72 18.87 -8.38
C PRO A 231 6.18 19.32 -8.40
N ALA A 232 6.96 18.86 -9.38
CA ALA A 232 8.40 19.08 -9.47
C ALA A 232 8.82 20.55 -9.31
N GLN A 233 8.02 21.49 -9.87
CA GLN A 233 8.27 22.94 -9.78
C GLN A 233 8.28 23.49 -8.34
N ARG A 234 7.64 22.80 -7.39
CA ARG A 234 7.61 23.19 -5.97
C ARG A 234 8.46 22.29 -5.09
N PHE A 235 8.93 21.20 -5.64
CA PHE A 235 9.78 20.27 -4.93
C PHE A 235 11.23 20.72 -4.90
N TYR A 236 11.80 21.03 -6.07
CA TYR A 236 13.20 21.43 -6.17
C TYR A 236 13.47 22.75 -5.46
N GLY A 237 14.45 22.74 -4.56
CA GLY A 237 14.82 23.86 -3.70
C GLY A 237 13.97 23.97 -2.41
N ASN A 238 13.03 23.04 -2.19
CA ASN A 238 12.18 23.00 -1.00
C ASN A 238 12.32 21.69 -0.20
N GLU A 239 13.25 20.82 -0.61
CA GLU A 239 13.42 19.47 -0.06
C GLU A 239 13.72 19.48 1.44
N GLU A 240 14.53 20.41 1.92
CA GLU A 240 14.89 20.51 3.33
C GLU A 240 13.68 20.88 4.20
N HIS A 241 12.85 21.82 3.74
CA HIS A 241 11.63 22.21 4.45
C HIS A 241 10.61 21.06 4.51
N LEU A 242 10.42 20.35 3.40
CA LEU A 242 9.56 19.17 3.34
C LEU A 242 10.08 18.05 4.27
N ALA A 243 11.40 17.84 4.26
CA ALA A 243 12.07 16.82 5.07
C ALA A 243 11.93 17.12 6.58
N LEU A 244 12.10 18.37 6.98
CA LEU A 244 11.95 18.79 8.37
C LEU A 244 10.52 18.54 8.87
N ALA A 245 9.54 19.06 8.15
CA ALA A 245 8.13 18.92 8.53
C ALA A 245 7.67 17.46 8.58
N LEU A 246 8.12 16.61 7.63
CA LEU A 246 7.84 15.19 7.63
C LEU A 246 8.49 14.48 8.82
N SER A 247 9.75 14.81 9.12
CA SER A 247 10.50 14.22 10.23
C SER A 247 9.85 14.54 11.59
N GLU A 248 9.45 15.79 11.80
CA GLU A 248 8.72 16.22 12.99
C GLU A 248 7.40 15.44 13.15
N THR A 249 6.65 15.30 12.06
CA THR A 249 5.39 14.54 12.04
C THR A 249 5.60 13.07 12.39
N ILE A 250 6.61 12.41 11.81
CA ILE A 250 6.91 11.01 12.13
C ILE A 250 7.37 10.86 13.59
N GLN A 251 8.12 11.81 14.12
CA GLN A 251 8.50 11.80 15.54
C GLN A 251 7.27 11.96 16.45
N GLU A 252 6.33 12.82 16.13
CA GLU A 252 5.06 12.95 16.88
C GLU A 252 4.29 11.62 16.84
N ILE A 253 4.08 11.05 15.66
CA ILE A 253 3.39 9.76 15.48
C ILE A 253 4.05 8.64 16.30
N THR A 254 5.36 8.55 16.27
CA THR A 254 6.08 7.44 16.95
C THR A 254 6.18 7.62 18.47
N LYS A 255 6.13 8.85 18.98
CA LYS A 255 6.12 9.14 20.44
C LYS A 255 4.81 8.76 21.09
N ASP A 256 3.70 8.89 20.39
CA ASP A 256 2.36 8.64 20.96
C ASP A 256 2.04 7.15 21.12
N ASN A 257 3.03 6.25 20.86
CA ASN A 257 2.96 4.80 21.09
C ASN A 257 1.56 4.22 20.75
N PHE A 258 1.24 4.22 19.47
CA PHE A 258 -0.01 3.64 19.02
C PHE A 258 0.00 2.11 19.06
#